data_8fd68b85859e86dae2e489d8c3c363b0
#
_entry.id   8fd68b85859e86dae2e489d8c3c363b0
#
_cell.length_a   1.000
_cell.length_b   1.000
_cell.length_c   1.000
_cell.angle_alpha   90.00
_cell.angle_beta   90.00
_cell.angle_gamma   90.00
#
_symmetry.space_group_name_H-M   'P 1'
#
loop_
_entity.id
_entity.type
_entity.pdbx_description
1 polymer ?
#
loop_
_entity_poly.entity_id
_entity_poly.type
_entity_poly.pdbx_seq_one_letter_code
_entity_poly.pdbx_strand_id
1 'polypeptide(L)'
;IKISQLDEGENPYEWENVDIYSVARNVCGNLKEIAQKKNVHLYIDGERLICRTVRPIFEEILYNLCDNGIKYNKDNGTVTIHLKDIGNAIQISVEDNGIGIPREDRNRVFERFYRVDKSHSKEIGGTGLGLSIVKHGVAFLGGTLELTSEVDSGTEITVTLPKQA
;
A
#
# COMPACT_ATOMS: atom_id res chain seq x y z
N ILE A 1 -12.85 6.72 3.42
CA ILE A 1 -13.83 7.17 2.42
C ILE A 1 -15.03 7.73 3.16
N LYS A 2 -15.29 9.01 2.95
CA LYS A 2 -16.35 9.72 3.67
C LYS A 2 -17.62 9.77 2.82
N ILE A 3 -18.54 8.90 3.11
CA ILE A 3 -19.81 8.81 2.38
C ILE A 3 -20.62 10.11 2.51
N SER A 4 -20.51 10.80 3.63
CA SER A 4 -21.21 12.06 3.86
C SER A 4 -20.86 13.16 2.86
N GLN A 5 -19.67 13.12 2.26
CA GLN A 5 -19.27 14.10 1.25
C GLN A 5 -20.02 13.89 -0.07
N LEU A 6 -20.43 12.68 -0.36
CA LEU A 6 -21.23 12.37 -1.54
C LEU A 6 -22.66 12.95 -1.40
N ASP A 7 -23.19 12.89 -0.19
CA ASP A 7 -24.54 13.39 0.09
C ASP A 7 -24.62 14.92 -0.02
N GLU A 8 -23.51 15.62 0.16
CA GLU A 8 -23.45 17.08 0.07
C GLU A 8 -23.26 17.59 -1.37
N GLY A 9 -23.21 16.68 -2.34
CA GLY A 9 -23.03 17.05 -3.75
C GLY A 9 -21.58 17.28 -4.12
N GLU A 10 -20.65 17.22 -3.18
CA GLU A 10 -19.24 17.23 -3.47
C GLU A 10 -18.80 15.83 -3.90
N ASN A 11 -17.94 15.76 -4.91
CA ASN A 11 -17.40 14.48 -5.36
C ASN A 11 -15.97 14.34 -4.87
N PRO A 12 -15.72 13.66 -3.73
CA PRO A 12 -14.35 13.46 -3.22
C PRO A 12 -13.54 12.51 -4.10
N TYR A 13 -14.22 11.81 -5.01
CA TYR A 13 -13.59 10.82 -5.89
C TYR A 13 -13.37 11.37 -7.28
N GLU A 14 -12.87 12.57 -7.36
CA GLU A 14 -12.54 13.20 -8.63
C GLU A 14 -11.31 12.56 -9.25
N TRP A 15 -11.45 12.13 -10.50
CA TRP A 15 -10.33 11.63 -11.29
C TRP A 15 -9.50 12.80 -11.79
N GLU A 16 -8.21 12.74 -11.54
CA GLU A 16 -7.28 13.80 -11.94
C GLU A 16 -5.92 13.21 -12.31
N ASN A 17 -5.10 13.99 -12.97
CA ASN A 17 -3.73 13.61 -13.26
C ASN A 17 -2.90 13.81 -12.00
N VAL A 18 -2.37 12.72 -11.47
CA VAL A 18 -1.64 12.69 -10.21
C VAL A 18 -0.19 12.33 -10.46
N ASP A 19 0.71 13.07 -9.87
CA ASP A 19 2.12 12.70 -9.84
C ASP A 19 2.32 11.65 -8.75
N ILE A 20 2.46 10.40 -9.17
CA ILE A 20 2.56 9.25 -8.28
C ILE A 20 3.82 9.34 -7.40
N TYR A 21 4.91 9.87 -7.96
CA TYR A 21 6.14 10.06 -7.19
C TYR A 21 5.93 11.03 -6.02
N SER A 22 5.21 12.13 -6.24
CA SER A 22 4.90 13.08 -5.17
C SER A 22 4.06 12.46 -4.07
N VAL A 23 3.08 11.62 -4.43
CA VAL A 23 2.28 10.90 -3.44
C VAL A 23 3.15 9.96 -2.63
N ALA A 24 4.06 9.23 -3.29
CA ALA A 24 4.98 8.33 -2.60
C ALA A 24 5.85 9.08 -1.60
N ARG A 25 6.36 10.25 -1.97
CA ARG A 25 7.15 11.09 -1.06
C ARG A 25 6.34 11.55 0.14
N ASN A 26 5.10 11.96 -0.09
CA ASN A 26 4.22 12.40 1.00
C ASN A 26 3.91 11.25 1.97
N VAL A 27 3.65 10.07 1.43
CA VAL A 27 3.38 8.88 2.26
C VAL A 27 4.60 8.53 3.10
N CYS A 28 5.79 8.53 2.50
CA CYS A 28 7.03 8.27 3.25
C CYS A 28 7.25 9.32 4.34
N GLY A 29 6.96 10.58 4.04
CA GLY A 29 7.07 11.65 5.03
C GLY A 29 6.13 11.45 6.21
N ASN A 30 4.90 11.03 5.94
CA ASN A 30 3.90 10.79 6.97
C ASN A 30 4.23 9.57 7.85
N LEU A 31 4.95 8.60 7.31
CA LEU A 31 5.33 7.38 8.03
C LEU A 31 6.73 7.42 8.64
N LYS A 32 7.44 8.53 8.47
CA LYS A 32 8.84 8.64 8.89
C LYS A 32 9.04 8.33 10.37
N GLU A 33 8.21 8.89 11.24
CA GLU A 33 8.35 8.68 12.69
C GLU A 33 8.09 7.22 13.07
N ILE A 34 7.05 6.62 12.51
CA ILE A 34 6.71 5.23 12.77
C ILE A 34 7.85 4.31 12.32
N ALA A 35 8.39 4.58 11.14
CA ALA A 35 9.51 3.81 10.60
C ALA A 35 10.76 3.95 11.47
N GLN A 36 11.07 5.17 11.93
CA GLN A 36 12.23 5.40 12.80
C GLN A 36 12.11 4.66 14.11
N LYS A 37 10.92 4.64 14.71
CA LYS A 37 10.70 3.92 15.97
C LYS A 37 10.93 2.43 15.83
N LYS A 38 10.66 1.87 14.68
CA LYS A 38 10.89 0.46 14.38
C LYS A 38 12.25 0.19 13.76
N ASN A 39 13.02 1.24 13.51
CA ASN A 39 14.30 1.15 12.79
C ASN A 39 14.15 0.49 11.42
N VAL A 40 13.14 0.96 10.68
CA VAL A 40 12.87 0.53 9.31
C VAL A 40 13.16 1.70 8.37
N HIS A 41 13.83 1.43 7.26
CA HIS A 41 14.24 2.44 6.31
C HIS A 41 13.32 2.45 5.09
N LEU A 42 12.85 3.65 4.70
CA LEU A 42 11.93 3.81 3.57
C LEU A 42 12.69 4.33 2.35
N TYR A 43 12.45 3.70 1.19
CA TYR A 43 13.07 4.09 -0.07
C TYR A 43 12.03 4.20 -1.17
N ILE A 44 12.30 5.05 -2.17
CA ILE A 44 11.50 5.15 -3.38
C ILE A 44 12.43 4.88 -4.56
N ASP A 45 12.09 3.88 -5.36
CA ASP A 45 12.79 3.52 -6.57
C ASP A 45 11.90 3.86 -7.76
N GLY A 46 12.21 4.94 -8.44
CA GLY A 46 11.41 5.39 -9.57
C GLY A 46 11.55 6.88 -9.80
N GLU A 47 10.88 7.35 -10.82
CA GLU A 47 10.90 8.73 -11.25
C GLU A 47 9.50 9.31 -11.25
N ARG A 48 9.41 10.60 -11.58
CA ARG A 48 8.12 11.28 -11.75
C ARG A 48 7.26 10.49 -12.74
N LEU A 49 6.04 10.18 -12.31
CA LEU A 49 5.14 9.34 -13.09
C LEU A 49 3.72 9.87 -12.92
N ILE A 50 3.12 10.30 -14.03
CA ILE A 50 1.77 10.86 -14.01
C ILE A 50 0.76 9.77 -14.37
N CYS A 51 -0.27 9.64 -13.55
CA CYS A 51 -1.35 8.70 -13.79
C CYS A 51 -2.68 9.37 -13.47
N ARG A 52 -3.69 9.11 -14.32
CA ARG A 52 -5.03 9.58 -14.03
C ARG A 52 -5.67 8.65 -13.00
N THR A 53 -5.94 9.19 -11.83
CA THR A 53 -6.46 8.39 -10.71
C THR A 53 -7.21 9.30 -9.73
N VAL A 54 -7.71 8.71 -8.67
CA VAL A 54 -8.36 9.43 -7.57
C VAL A 54 -7.35 9.55 -6.44
N ARG A 55 -6.81 10.75 -6.23
CA ARG A 55 -5.70 10.99 -5.29
C ARG A 55 -5.95 10.44 -3.88
N PRO A 56 -7.08 10.74 -3.21
CA PRO A 56 -7.27 10.25 -1.85
C PRO A 56 -7.29 8.72 -1.75
N ILE A 57 -7.85 8.05 -2.73
CA ILE A 57 -7.91 6.59 -2.75
C ILE A 57 -6.52 6.01 -2.99
N PHE A 58 -5.80 6.55 -3.96
CA PHE A 58 -4.44 6.09 -4.24
C PHE A 58 -3.51 6.32 -3.05
N GLU A 59 -3.61 7.49 -2.42
CA GLU A 59 -2.79 7.81 -1.24
C GLU A 59 -3.07 6.84 -0.10
N GLU A 60 -4.34 6.50 0.13
CA GLU A 60 -4.71 5.54 1.17
C GLU A 60 -4.19 4.13 0.87
N ILE A 61 -4.26 3.70 -0.39
CA ILE A 61 -3.68 2.43 -0.82
C ILE A 61 -2.19 2.39 -0.47
N LEU A 62 -1.46 3.39 -0.90
CA LEU A 62 -0.01 3.42 -0.73
C LEU A 62 0.39 3.53 0.75
N TYR A 63 -0.34 4.37 1.50
CA TYR A 63 -0.12 4.49 2.93
C TYR A 63 -0.29 3.14 3.64
N ASN A 64 -1.37 2.42 3.36
CA ASN A 64 -1.63 1.14 4.00
C ASN A 64 -0.60 0.07 3.61
N LEU A 65 -0.16 0.06 2.36
CA LEU A 65 0.88 -0.87 1.94
C LEU A 65 2.21 -0.60 2.66
N CYS A 66 2.60 0.67 2.76
CA CYS A 66 3.84 1.05 3.42
C CYS A 66 3.77 0.84 4.94
N ASP A 67 2.66 1.22 5.56
CA ASP A 67 2.43 1.01 6.98
C ASP A 67 2.52 -0.48 7.34
N ASN A 68 1.91 -1.31 6.52
CA ASN A 68 1.96 -2.75 6.68
C ASN A 68 3.39 -3.29 6.56
N GLY A 69 4.13 -2.79 5.56
CA GLY A 69 5.53 -3.17 5.38
C GLY A 69 6.43 -2.78 6.55
N ILE A 70 6.11 -1.68 7.24
CA ILE A 70 6.83 -1.25 8.44
C ILE A 70 6.46 -2.14 9.63
N LYS A 71 5.16 -2.37 9.85
CA LYS A 71 4.67 -3.11 11.01
C LYS A 71 5.17 -4.55 11.06
N TYR A 72 5.23 -5.21 9.91
CA TYR A 72 5.63 -6.61 9.83
C TYR A 72 7.09 -6.78 9.40
N ASN A 73 7.89 -5.77 9.67
CA ASN A 73 9.31 -5.79 9.34
C ASN A 73 10.16 -6.18 10.56
N LYS A 74 11.43 -6.36 10.30
CA LYS A 74 12.45 -6.65 11.32
C LYS A 74 13.22 -5.38 11.64
N ASP A 75 14.00 -5.41 12.71
CA ASP A 75 14.92 -4.34 13.05
C ASP A 75 15.93 -4.16 11.92
N ASN A 76 16.18 -2.91 11.56
CA ASN A 76 17.04 -2.54 10.44
C ASN A 76 16.54 -3.05 9.09
N GLY A 77 15.23 -3.27 8.98
CA GLY A 77 14.60 -3.68 7.73
C GLY A 77 14.35 -2.51 6.79
N THR A 78 13.85 -2.83 5.59
CA THR A 78 13.58 -1.83 4.55
C THR A 78 12.19 -1.99 3.98
N VAL A 79 11.62 -0.88 3.52
CA VAL A 79 10.41 -0.84 2.69
C VAL A 79 10.75 0.01 1.49
N THR A 80 10.59 -0.53 0.29
CA THR A 80 10.89 0.18 -0.94
C THR A 80 9.63 0.28 -1.81
N ILE A 81 9.32 1.49 -2.24
CA ILE A 81 8.25 1.74 -3.21
C ILE A 81 8.88 1.76 -4.59
N HIS A 82 8.47 0.84 -5.46
CA HIS A 82 8.92 0.78 -6.85
C HIS A 82 7.84 1.37 -7.75
N LEU A 83 8.21 2.33 -8.59
CA LEU A 83 7.31 2.96 -9.55
C LEU A 83 7.77 2.64 -10.96
N LYS A 84 6.87 2.08 -11.78
CA LYS A 84 7.21 1.65 -13.12
C LYS A 84 6.11 1.98 -14.11
N ASP A 85 6.51 2.58 -15.23
CA ASP A 85 5.62 2.82 -16.36
C ASP A 85 5.74 1.63 -17.31
N ILE A 86 4.64 0.91 -17.54
CA ILE A 86 4.64 -0.27 -18.41
C ILE A 86 3.90 -0.03 -19.72
N GLY A 87 3.70 1.24 -20.10
CA GLY A 87 3.07 1.62 -21.37
C GLY A 87 1.60 1.99 -21.19
N ASN A 88 0.71 1.01 -21.19
CA ASN A 88 -0.74 1.25 -21.03
C ASN A 88 -1.18 1.30 -19.57
N ALA A 89 -0.27 1.04 -18.64
CA ALA A 89 -0.56 1.03 -17.22
C ALA A 89 0.67 1.47 -16.44
N ILE A 90 0.50 1.70 -15.16
CA ILE A 90 1.60 1.89 -14.22
C ILE A 90 1.58 0.79 -13.18
N GLN A 91 2.75 0.45 -12.68
CA GLN A 91 2.90 -0.49 -11.58
C GLN A 91 3.52 0.20 -10.39
N ILE A 92 2.90 0.01 -9.24
CA ILE A 92 3.42 0.47 -7.96
C ILE A 92 3.60 -0.77 -7.10
N SER A 93 4.83 -1.07 -6.72
CA SER A 93 5.12 -2.20 -5.84
C SER A 93 5.65 -1.68 -4.52
N VAL A 94 5.21 -2.28 -3.43
CA VAL A 94 5.76 -2.01 -2.10
C VAL A 94 6.39 -3.30 -1.62
N GLU A 95 7.71 -3.27 -1.50
CA GLU A 95 8.52 -4.43 -1.14
C GLU A 95 9.15 -4.23 0.22
N ASP A 96 9.01 -5.21 1.10
CA ASP A 96 9.72 -5.20 2.38
C ASP A 96 10.56 -6.48 2.51
N ASN A 97 11.53 -6.43 3.40
CA ASN A 97 12.37 -7.58 3.73
C ASN A 97 12.07 -8.12 5.12
N GLY A 98 10.81 -8.05 5.51
CA GLY A 98 10.33 -8.45 6.83
C GLY A 98 10.05 -9.94 6.98
N ILE A 99 9.06 -10.23 7.82
CA ILE A 99 8.78 -11.60 8.25
C ILE A 99 8.13 -12.47 7.17
N GLY A 100 7.57 -11.86 6.14
CA GLY A 100 6.85 -12.60 5.10
C GLY A 100 5.51 -13.13 5.56
N ILE A 101 4.80 -13.77 4.64
CA ILE A 101 3.47 -14.32 4.87
C ILE A 101 3.49 -15.81 4.52
N PRO A 102 3.09 -16.70 5.44
CA PRO A 102 3.00 -18.11 5.13
C PRO A 102 2.07 -18.37 3.95
N ARG A 103 2.41 -19.39 3.15
CA ARG A 103 1.65 -19.69 1.93
C ARG A 103 0.17 -19.90 2.20
N GLU A 104 -0.18 -20.55 3.28
CA GLU A 104 -1.56 -20.85 3.65
C GLU A 104 -2.38 -19.59 3.98
N ASP A 105 -1.72 -18.49 4.30
CA ASP A 105 -2.40 -17.24 4.67
C ASP A 105 -2.51 -16.24 3.52
N ARG A 106 -1.77 -16.44 2.42
CA ARG A 106 -1.67 -15.45 1.35
C ARG A 106 -3.00 -15.11 0.69
N ASN A 107 -3.90 -16.06 0.59
CA ASN A 107 -5.22 -15.83 -0.02
C ASN A 107 -6.17 -15.09 0.92
N ARG A 108 -5.86 -15.02 2.20
CA ARG A 108 -6.76 -14.46 3.21
C ARG A 108 -6.32 -13.13 3.79
N VAL A 109 -5.08 -12.69 3.52
CA VAL A 109 -4.54 -11.47 4.14
C VAL A 109 -5.29 -10.20 3.75
N PHE A 110 -6.07 -10.23 2.67
CA PHE A 110 -6.91 -9.10 2.25
C PHE A 110 -8.32 -9.14 2.83
N GLU A 111 -8.66 -10.17 3.61
CA GLU A 111 -9.95 -10.23 4.29
C GLU A 111 -9.97 -9.27 5.49
N ARG A 112 -11.13 -8.68 5.74
CA ARG A 112 -11.30 -7.79 6.89
C ARG A 112 -10.99 -8.54 8.19
N PHE A 113 -10.22 -7.89 9.05
CA PHE A 113 -9.84 -8.40 10.38
C PHE A 113 -8.99 -9.66 10.37
N TYR A 114 -8.57 -10.15 9.20
CA TYR A 114 -7.69 -11.32 9.15
C TYR A 114 -6.26 -10.92 9.55
N ARG A 115 -5.64 -11.74 10.38
CA ARG A 115 -4.26 -11.57 10.81
C ARG A 115 -3.53 -12.91 10.75
N VAL A 116 -2.30 -12.87 10.26
CA VAL A 116 -1.49 -14.08 10.09
C VAL A 116 -1.12 -14.69 11.44
N ASP A 117 -0.71 -13.87 12.40
CA ASP A 117 -0.33 -14.31 13.74
C ASP A 117 -1.05 -13.49 14.79
N LYS A 118 -2.11 -14.06 15.33
CA LYS A 118 -2.95 -13.40 16.33
C LYS A 118 -2.23 -13.20 17.65
N SER A 119 -1.24 -14.05 17.97
CA SER A 119 -0.50 -13.94 19.23
C SER A 119 0.42 -12.72 19.27
N HIS A 120 0.89 -12.26 18.11
CA HIS A 120 1.76 -11.09 17.99
C HIS A 120 1.01 -9.82 17.62
N SER A 121 -0.30 -9.90 17.39
CA SER A 121 -1.07 -8.77 16.87
C SER A 121 -1.08 -7.57 17.82
N LYS A 122 -1.02 -7.77 19.14
CA LYS A 122 -0.97 -6.68 20.11
C LYS A 122 0.36 -5.94 20.07
N GLU A 123 1.46 -6.65 19.86
CA GLU A 123 2.79 -6.06 19.80
C GLU A 123 3.02 -5.31 18.50
N ILE A 124 2.51 -5.87 17.40
CA ILE A 124 2.69 -5.29 16.06
C ILE A 124 1.73 -4.11 15.85
N GLY A 125 0.57 -4.16 16.48
CA GLY A 125 -0.50 -3.19 16.24
C GLY A 125 -1.26 -3.55 14.97
N GLY A 126 -2.20 -2.74 14.59
CA GLY A 126 -2.99 -2.96 13.39
C GLY A 126 -4.31 -3.67 13.67
N THR A 127 -5.29 -3.42 12.83
CA THR A 127 -6.67 -3.86 13.00
C THR A 127 -7.06 -4.99 12.07
N GLY A 128 -6.20 -5.33 11.10
CA GLY A 128 -6.55 -6.26 10.03
C GLY A 128 -7.39 -5.63 8.93
N LEU A 129 -7.52 -4.30 8.94
CA LEU A 129 -8.30 -3.57 7.92
C LEU A 129 -7.46 -3.01 6.79
N GLY A 130 -6.15 -2.78 7.01
CA GLY A 130 -5.29 -2.10 6.04
C GLY A 130 -5.27 -2.74 4.67
N LEU A 131 -5.08 -4.06 4.59
CA LEU A 131 -5.02 -4.75 3.29
C LEU A 131 -6.39 -4.90 2.65
N SER A 132 -7.48 -4.98 3.42
CA SER A 132 -8.82 -4.99 2.84
C SER A 132 -9.15 -3.63 2.21
N ILE A 133 -8.69 -2.54 2.81
CA ILE A 133 -8.82 -1.19 2.24
C ILE A 133 -8.06 -1.12 0.91
N VAL A 134 -6.85 -1.68 0.86
CA VAL A 134 -6.07 -1.74 -0.37
C VAL A 134 -6.84 -2.48 -1.46
N LYS A 135 -7.37 -3.65 -1.16
CA LYS A 135 -8.13 -4.46 -2.12
C LYS A 135 -9.31 -3.69 -2.69
N HIS A 136 -10.11 -3.05 -1.83
CA HIS A 136 -11.28 -2.29 -2.27
C HIS A 136 -10.88 -1.04 -3.06
N GLY A 137 -9.84 -0.34 -2.64
CA GLY A 137 -9.35 0.84 -3.33
C GLY A 137 -8.84 0.52 -4.73
N VAL A 138 -8.04 -0.55 -4.86
CA VAL A 138 -7.53 -0.99 -6.16
C VAL A 138 -8.66 -1.37 -7.10
N ALA A 139 -9.67 -2.10 -6.60
CA ALA A 139 -10.84 -2.46 -7.40
C ALA A 139 -11.60 -1.22 -7.86
N PHE A 140 -11.78 -0.23 -6.98
CA PHE A 140 -12.43 1.03 -7.34
C PHE A 140 -11.70 1.74 -8.47
N LEU A 141 -10.36 1.73 -8.43
CA LEU A 141 -9.54 2.38 -9.45
C LEU A 141 -9.42 1.58 -10.74
N GLY A 142 -10.03 0.40 -10.81
CA GLY A 142 -9.99 -0.45 -12.01
C GLY A 142 -8.66 -1.18 -12.19
N GLY A 143 -7.89 -1.32 -11.12
CA GLY A 143 -6.59 -1.96 -11.16
C GLY A 143 -6.59 -3.41 -10.74
N THR A 144 -5.41 -3.99 -10.71
CA THR A 144 -5.16 -5.35 -10.25
C THR A 144 -4.13 -5.36 -9.14
N LEU A 145 -4.14 -6.43 -8.37
CA LEU A 145 -3.33 -6.57 -7.17
C LEU A 145 -2.68 -7.94 -7.16
N GLU A 146 -1.36 -7.98 -6.96
CA GLU A 146 -0.61 -9.23 -6.85
C GLU A 146 0.23 -9.21 -5.59
N LEU A 147 0.36 -10.36 -4.96
CA LEU A 147 1.18 -10.53 -3.76
C LEU A 147 2.16 -11.67 -3.97
N THR A 148 3.44 -11.38 -3.73
CA THR A 148 4.47 -12.40 -3.61
C THR A 148 5.10 -12.26 -2.24
N SER A 149 5.37 -13.38 -1.60
CA SER A 149 5.92 -13.37 -0.26
C SER A 149 6.64 -14.68 0.01
N GLU A 150 7.63 -14.60 0.88
CA GLU A 150 8.36 -15.77 1.37
C GLU A 150 8.68 -15.53 2.84
N VAL A 151 8.40 -16.51 3.67
CA VAL A 151 8.65 -16.42 5.11
C VAL A 151 10.14 -16.11 5.34
N ASP A 152 10.41 -15.17 6.23
CA ASP A 152 11.73 -14.67 6.61
C ASP A 152 12.47 -13.91 5.51
N SER A 153 11.87 -13.75 4.33
CA SER A 153 12.47 -12.99 3.22
C SER A 153 11.73 -11.69 2.91
N GLY A 154 10.44 -11.65 3.20
CA GLY A 154 9.64 -10.44 3.03
C GLY A 154 8.45 -10.61 2.11
N THR A 155 7.84 -9.48 1.77
CA THR A 155 6.60 -9.43 0.99
C THR A 155 6.70 -8.31 -0.04
N GLU A 156 6.20 -8.57 -1.24
CA GLU A 156 6.02 -7.55 -2.26
C GLU A 156 4.56 -7.58 -2.71
N ILE A 157 3.91 -6.43 -2.65
CA ILE A 157 2.54 -6.27 -3.15
C ILE A 157 2.58 -5.29 -4.31
N THR A 158 2.11 -5.72 -5.47
CA THR A 158 2.15 -4.94 -6.71
C THR A 158 0.73 -4.54 -7.10
N VAL A 159 0.54 -3.26 -7.29
CA VAL A 159 -0.70 -2.66 -7.79
C VAL A 159 -0.46 -2.21 -9.23
N THR A 160 -1.31 -2.65 -10.15
CA THR A 160 -1.25 -2.23 -11.54
C THR A 160 -2.50 -1.41 -11.84
N LEU A 161 -2.31 -0.17 -12.25
CA LEU A 161 -3.40 0.76 -12.56
C LEU A 161 -3.36 1.12 -14.04
N PRO A 162 -4.51 1.08 -14.74
CA PRO A 162 -4.56 1.54 -16.13
C PRO A 162 -4.33 3.06 -16.15
N LYS A 163 -3.63 3.54 -17.19
CA LYS A 163 -3.37 4.97 -17.34
C LYS A 163 -4.61 5.76 -17.66
N GLN A 164 -5.58 5.11 -18.28
CA GLN A 164 -6.86 5.72 -18.64
C GLN A 164 -7.97 5.01 -17.89
N ALA A 165 -8.69 5.77 -17.14
CA ALA A 165 -9.85 5.28 -16.40
C ALA A 165 -11.13 5.49 -17.21
#